data_d75c3f852808c374d3e0652752269eb7
#
_entry.id   d75c3f852808c374d3e0652752269eb7
#
_cell.length_a   1.000
_cell.length_b   1.000
_cell.length_c   1.000
_cell.angle_alpha   90.00
_cell.angle_beta   90.00
_cell.angle_gamma   90.00
#
_symmetry.space_group_name_H-M   'P 1'
#
loop_
_entity.id
_entity.type
_entity.pdbx_description
1 polymer ?
#
loop_
_entity_poly.entity_id
_entity_poly.type
_entity_poly.pdbx_seq_one_letter_code
_entity_poly.pdbx_strand_id
1 'polypeptide(L)'
;MKKNLDIAIDFAKKISKKGILQIVLFGSVARGEDKADSDVDIAIIHNLDNIENLKSNVNKFVNERIQVTYINVNKLAKETELVAALTGEGLLLYGKPFKVVFNKKELKPYILIVYDTTQLDKKNRMLLNRALHGSVSVSKHKGKVYRTETKGVIAQSGIVKLTKACLLVEPKKAVAIRNVLTMFHATFREELIWK
;
A
#
# COMPACT_ATOMS: atom_id res chain seq x y z
N MET A 1 19.82 -6.31 15.10
CA MET A 1 18.37 -6.15 15.35
C MET A 1 17.61 -6.99 14.32
N LYS A 2 16.57 -7.74 14.72
CA LYS A 2 15.69 -8.40 13.76
C LYS A 2 14.94 -7.33 12.99
N LYS A 3 14.79 -7.50 11.67
CA LYS A 3 13.94 -6.63 10.84
C LYS A 3 12.48 -6.78 11.29
N ASN A 4 11.68 -5.74 11.17
CA ASN A 4 10.27 -5.76 11.59
C ASN A 4 9.47 -6.88 10.92
N LEU A 5 9.77 -7.18 9.66
CA LEU A 5 9.20 -8.32 8.94
C LEU A 5 9.54 -9.67 9.62
N ASP A 6 10.77 -9.86 10.12
CA ASP A 6 11.14 -11.10 10.82
C ASP A 6 10.36 -11.27 12.12
N ILE A 7 10.07 -10.14 12.82
CA ILE A 7 9.21 -10.15 14.02
C ILE A 7 7.81 -10.65 13.66
N ALA A 8 7.22 -10.16 12.57
CA ALA A 8 5.90 -10.58 12.11
C ALA A 8 5.87 -12.07 11.73
N ILE A 9 6.88 -12.54 11.01
CA ILE A 9 7.00 -13.95 10.61
C ILE A 9 7.15 -14.87 11.84
N ASP A 10 8.01 -14.51 12.77
CA ASP A 10 8.23 -15.27 14.01
C ASP A 10 6.97 -15.33 14.87
N PHE A 11 6.25 -14.21 15.00
CA PHE A 11 4.97 -14.17 15.68
C PHE A 11 3.95 -15.10 15.01
N ALA A 12 3.78 -14.99 13.71
CA ALA A 12 2.86 -15.82 12.96
C ALA A 12 3.17 -17.33 13.08
N LYS A 13 4.45 -17.71 13.21
CA LYS A 13 4.86 -19.10 13.43
C LYS A 13 4.50 -19.62 14.81
N LYS A 14 4.59 -18.79 15.85
CA LYS A 14 4.43 -19.20 17.26
C LYS A 14 2.99 -19.39 17.70
N ILE A 15 2.06 -18.59 17.17
CA ILE A 15 0.65 -18.67 17.59
C ILE A 15 -0.06 -19.91 17.04
N SER A 16 -1.00 -20.46 17.83
CA SER A 16 -1.87 -21.56 17.40
C SER A 16 -2.77 -21.10 16.25
N LYS A 17 -2.94 -21.92 15.24
CA LYS A 17 -3.79 -21.64 14.09
C LYS A 17 -5.25 -22.03 14.25
N LYS A 18 -5.63 -22.62 15.41
CA LYS A 18 -7.00 -23.07 15.66
C LYS A 18 -7.97 -21.89 15.61
N GLY A 19 -8.93 -21.94 14.70
CA GLY A 19 -9.93 -20.88 14.48
C GLY A 19 -9.42 -19.67 13.69
N ILE A 20 -8.15 -19.63 13.29
CA ILE A 20 -7.60 -18.59 12.45
C ILE A 20 -7.73 -18.99 10.97
N LEU A 21 -8.32 -18.12 10.18
CA LEU A 21 -8.42 -18.26 8.73
C LEU A 21 -7.20 -17.65 8.02
N GLN A 22 -6.76 -16.48 8.49
CA GLN A 22 -5.61 -15.77 7.92
C GLN A 22 -4.87 -14.98 9.00
N ILE A 23 -3.57 -14.79 8.76
CA ILE A 23 -2.73 -13.81 9.44
C ILE A 23 -2.11 -12.94 8.36
N VAL A 24 -2.34 -11.65 8.43
CA VAL A 24 -1.87 -10.67 7.42
C VAL A 24 -1.08 -9.58 8.13
N LEU A 25 0.14 -9.35 7.70
CA LEU A 25 0.91 -8.16 8.06
C LEU A 25 0.43 -7.00 7.18
N PHE A 26 0.14 -5.85 7.77
CA PHE A 26 -0.28 -4.65 7.05
C PHE A 26 0.44 -3.40 7.58
N GLY A 27 0.05 -2.20 7.15
CA GLY A 27 0.68 -0.98 7.60
C GLY A 27 2.07 -0.73 7.00
N SER A 28 2.89 0.06 7.68
CA SER A 28 4.19 0.54 7.19
C SER A 28 5.18 -0.59 6.89
N VAL A 29 5.21 -1.62 7.74
CA VAL A 29 6.10 -2.77 7.55
C VAL A 29 5.76 -3.55 6.28
N ALA A 30 4.47 -3.74 6.00
CA ALA A 30 4.03 -4.44 4.79
C ALA A 30 4.36 -3.65 3.51
N ARG A 31 4.35 -2.33 3.59
CA ARG A 31 4.71 -1.43 2.47
C ARG A 31 6.21 -1.23 2.29
N GLY A 32 7.03 -1.69 3.25
CA GLY A 32 8.48 -1.44 3.24
C GLY A 32 8.87 0.00 3.56
N GLU A 33 8.03 0.72 4.32
CA GLU A 33 8.19 2.12 4.73
C GLU A 33 8.55 2.24 6.22
N ASP A 34 8.78 1.10 6.86
CA ASP A 34 9.01 1.01 8.29
C ASP A 34 10.39 1.57 8.70
N LYS A 35 10.43 2.16 9.88
CA LYS A 35 11.63 2.53 10.60
C LYS A 35 11.97 1.45 11.63
N ALA A 36 13.15 1.56 12.24
CA ALA A 36 13.61 0.59 13.23
C ALA A 36 12.68 0.46 14.46
N ASP A 37 11.94 1.50 14.78
CA ASP A 37 11.01 1.64 15.90
C ASP A 37 9.54 1.53 15.49
N SER A 38 9.23 1.28 14.22
CA SER A 38 7.85 1.14 13.74
C SER A 38 7.16 -0.05 14.36
N ASP A 39 5.86 0.11 14.62
CA ASP A 39 4.98 -0.98 15.05
C ASP A 39 4.78 -2.01 13.93
N VAL A 40 4.51 -3.24 14.34
CA VAL A 40 4.24 -4.37 13.48
C VAL A 40 2.74 -4.67 13.53
N ASP A 41 1.99 -4.20 12.53
CA ASP A 41 0.54 -4.29 12.45
C ASP A 41 0.12 -5.65 11.87
N ILE A 42 -0.56 -6.47 12.66
CA ILE A 42 -1.00 -7.81 12.28
C ILE A 42 -2.52 -7.92 12.37
N ALA A 43 -3.16 -8.31 11.28
CA ALA A 43 -4.56 -8.68 11.26
C ALA A 43 -4.71 -10.20 11.39
N ILE A 44 -5.53 -10.64 12.35
CA ILE A 44 -5.94 -12.04 12.51
C ILE A 44 -7.40 -12.15 12.10
N ILE A 45 -7.63 -12.82 10.97
CA ILE A 45 -8.98 -13.05 10.44
C ILE A 45 -9.47 -14.40 10.92
N HIS A 46 -10.65 -14.43 11.50
CA HIS A 46 -11.26 -15.60 12.12
C HIS A 46 -12.75 -15.72 11.81
N ASN A 47 -13.31 -16.89 12.06
CA ASN A 47 -14.76 -17.17 11.96
C ASN A 47 -15.40 -17.56 13.31
N LEU A 48 -14.73 -17.26 14.41
CA LEU A 48 -15.18 -17.60 15.75
C LEU A 48 -16.18 -16.56 16.25
N ASP A 49 -17.24 -17.01 16.94
CA ASP A 49 -18.19 -16.13 17.65
C ASP A 49 -17.59 -15.60 18.96
N ASN A 50 -16.84 -16.43 19.67
CA ASN A 50 -16.10 -16.05 20.87
C ASN A 50 -14.59 -16.20 20.64
N ILE A 51 -13.85 -15.13 20.86
CA ILE A 51 -12.41 -15.03 20.58
C ILE A 51 -11.53 -14.99 21.84
N GLU A 52 -12.07 -15.16 23.04
CA GLU A 52 -11.31 -15.02 24.28
C GLU A 52 -10.14 -16.04 24.36
N ASN A 53 -10.39 -17.29 23.99
CA ASN A 53 -9.33 -18.31 23.91
C ASN A 53 -8.28 -17.97 22.85
N LEU A 54 -8.70 -17.41 21.72
CA LEU A 54 -7.81 -16.94 20.66
C LEU A 54 -6.94 -15.79 21.16
N LYS A 55 -7.54 -14.76 21.76
CA LYS A 55 -6.83 -13.61 22.35
C LYS A 55 -5.83 -14.07 23.42
N SER A 56 -6.26 -14.94 24.35
CA SER A 56 -5.38 -15.48 25.39
C SER A 56 -4.16 -16.22 24.81
N ASN A 57 -4.34 -16.98 23.74
CA ASN A 57 -3.24 -17.64 23.05
C ASN A 57 -2.30 -16.65 22.37
N VAL A 58 -2.85 -15.69 21.66
CA VAL A 58 -2.10 -14.69 20.89
C VAL A 58 -1.33 -13.75 21.80
N ASN A 59 -1.94 -13.29 22.89
CA ASN A 59 -1.34 -12.34 23.84
C ASN A 59 -0.07 -12.88 24.52
N LYS A 60 0.14 -14.19 24.57
CA LYS A 60 1.40 -14.78 25.07
C LYS A 60 2.61 -14.42 24.21
N PHE A 61 2.40 -13.99 22.97
CA PHE A 61 3.44 -13.69 22.00
C PHE A 61 3.43 -12.23 21.53
N VAL A 62 2.46 -11.43 21.99
CA VAL A 62 2.41 -9.99 21.76
C VAL A 62 3.45 -9.30 22.65
N ASN A 63 4.16 -8.34 22.10
CA ASN A 63 5.05 -7.42 22.83
C ASN A 63 4.68 -5.97 22.47
N GLU A 64 5.39 -5.00 23.02
CA GLU A 64 5.16 -3.57 22.83
C GLU A 64 5.20 -3.11 21.36
N ARG A 65 5.82 -3.90 20.47
CA ARG A 65 5.98 -3.59 19.04
C ARG A 65 4.94 -4.26 18.14
N ILE A 66 4.15 -5.18 18.66
CA ILE A 66 3.18 -5.94 17.87
C ILE A 66 1.78 -5.45 18.18
N GLN A 67 1.11 -4.86 17.21
CA GLN A 67 -0.29 -4.49 17.27
C GLN A 67 -1.14 -5.55 16.56
N VAL A 68 -2.13 -6.12 17.27
CA VAL A 68 -2.97 -7.18 16.72
C VAL A 68 -4.42 -6.71 16.60
N THR A 69 -4.93 -6.74 15.37
CA THR A 69 -6.34 -6.48 15.05
C THR A 69 -7.06 -7.79 14.76
N TYR A 70 -8.15 -8.05 15.49
CA TYR A 70 -8.98 -9.24 15.29
C TYR A 70 -10.19 -8.91 14.42
N ILE A 71 -10.39 -9.68 13.36
CA ILE A 71 -11.42 -9.41 12.36
C ILE A 71 -12.25 -10.69 12.16
N ASN A 72 -13.55 -10.61 12.46
CA ASN A 72 -14.46 -11.67 12.09
C ASN A 72 -14.74 -11.60 10.58
N VAL A 73 -14.55 -12.72 9.86
CA VAL A 73 -14.73 -12.80 8.42
C VAL A 73 -16.11 -12.32 7.96
N ASN A 74 -17.15 -12.55 8.78
CA ASN A 74 -18.52 -12.13 8.46
C ASN A 74 -18.73 -10.61 8.55
N LYS A 75 -17.81 -9.88 9.21
CA LYS A 75 -17.86 -8.41 9.32
C LYS A 75 -17.00 -7.70 8.28
N LEU A 76 -16.12 -8.42 7.57
CA LEU A 76 -15.21 -7.86 6.57
C LEU A 76 -15.91 -7.01 5.52
N ALA A 77 -17.10 -7.41 5.06
CA ALA A 77 -17.84 -6.66 4.04
C ALA A 77 -18.21 -5.21 4.45
N LYS A 78 -18.18 -4.90 5.75
CA LYS A 78 -18.46 -3.57 6.29
C LYS A 78 -17.19 -2.71 6.47
N GLU A 79 -16.01 -3.32 6.40
CA GLU A 79 -14.71 -2.72 6.67
C GLU A 79 -13.92 -2.50 5.38
N THR A 80 -14.51 -1.74 4.45
CA THR A 80 -13.99 -1.61 3.07
C THR A 80 -12.56 -1.10 2.98
N GLU A 81 -12.18 -0.13 3.81
CA GLU A 81 -10.81 0.42 3.85
C GLU A 81 -9.81 -0.61 4.37
N LEU A 82 -10.18 -1.32 5.45
CA LEU A 82 -9.34 -2.37 6.02
C LEU A 82 -9.17 -3.53 5.04
N VAL A 83 -10.25 -3.96 4.38
CA VAL A 83 -10.19 -4.99 3.32
C VAL A 83 -9.26 -4.55 2.20
N ALA A 84 -9.31 -3.28 1.79
CA ALA A 84 -8.42 -2.76 0.75
C ALA A 84 -6.95 -2.77 1.20
N ALA A 85 -6.67 -2.37 2.43
CA ALA A 85 -5.30 -2.43 2.99
C ALA A 85 -4.79 -3.87 3.04
N LEU A 86 -5.61 -4.81 3.52
CA LEU A 86 -5.23 -6.22 3.63
C LEU A 86 -5.03 -6.89 2.26
N THR A 87 -5.86 -6.56 1.26
CA THR A 87 -5.79 -7.21 -0.07
C THR A 87 -4.82 -6.51 -1.01
N GLY A 88 -4.64 -5.20 -0.89
CA GLY A 88 -3.81 -4.38 -1.77
C GLY A 88 -2.37 -4.24 -1.32
N GLU A 89 -2.13 -4.13 -0.01
CA GLU A 89 -0.83 -3.84 0.59
C GLU A 89 -0.34 -4.94 1.53
N GLY A 90 -1.27 -5.73 2.07
CA GLY A 90 -0.98 -6.76 3.08
C GLY A 90 -0.08 -7.87 2.58
N LEU A 91 0.78 -8.36 3.47
CA LEU A 91 1.58 -9.57 3.25
C LEU A 91 0.93 -10.74 4.00
N LEU A 92 0.48 -11.74 3.26
CA LEU A 92 -0.11 -12.94 3.84
C LEU A 92 0.96 -13.77 4.54
N LEU A 93 0.84 -13.92 5.86
CA LEU A 93 1.76 -14.74 6.67
C LEU A 93 1.21 -16.15 6.92
N TYR A 94 -0.12 -16.32 6.90
CA TYR A 94 -0.79 -17.63 7.07
C TYR A 94 -2.16 -17.62 6.41
N GLY A 95 -2.58 -18.80 5.91
CA GLY A 95 -3.89 -19.03 5.29
C GLY A 95 -3.91 -18.89 3.78
N LYS A 96 -5.10 -18.76 3.19
CA LYS A 96 -5.29 -18.53 1.76
C LYS A 96 -5.75 -17.09 1.54
N PRO A 97 -5.24 -16.37 0.53
CA PRO A 97 -5.71 -15.01 0.25
C PRO A 97 -7.22 -15.03 -0.03
N PHE A 98 -7.95 -14.08 0.55
CA PHE A 98 -9.35 -13.90 0.17
C PHE A 98 -9.46 -12.99 -1.07
N LYS A 99 -10.55 -13.17 -1.77
CA LYS A 99 -10.84 -12.44 -3.00
C LYS A 99 -12.16 -11.71 -2.83
N VAL A 100 -12.19 -10.44 -3.19
CA VAL A 100 -13.46 -9.70 -3.30
C VAL A 100 -14.05 -10.02 -4.66
N VAL A 101 -15.24 -10.61 -4.68
CA VAL A 101 -15.91 -11.02 -5.92
C VAL A 101 -17.25 -10.30 -6.03
N PHE A 102 -17.48 -9.64 -7.15
CA PHE A 102 -18.75 -9.03 -7.50
C PHE A 102 -19.14 -9.47 -8.90
N ASN A 103 -20.37 -9.98 -9.06
CA ASN A 103 -20.87 -10.49 -10.34
C ASN A 103 -19.89 -11.47 -11.02
N LYS A 104 -19.37 -12.44 -10.26
CA LYS A 104 -18.40 -13.45 -10.71
C LYS A 104 -17.03 -12.89 -11.17
N LYS A 105 -16.79 -11.59 -11.01
CA LYS A 105 -15.48 -10.95 -11.29
C LYS A 105 -14.74 -10.68 -9.99
N GLU A 106 -13.46 -11.03 -9.97
CA GLU A 106 -12.57 -10.66 -8.88
C GLU A 106 -12.25 -9.17 -8.99
N LEU A 107 -12.54 -8.42 -7.93
CA LEU A 107 -12.24 -7.00 -7.85
C LEU A 107 -10.93 -6.79 -7.09
N LYS A 108 -10.15 -5.81 -7.55
CA LYS A 108 -8.93 -5.35 -6.90
C LYS A 108 -9.09 -3.90 -6.43
N PRO A 109 -8.54 -3.55 -5.26
CA PRO A 109 -8.55 -2.16 -4.81
C PRO A 109 -7.57 -1.32 -5.63
N TYR A 110 -7.98 -0.10 -5.92
CA TYR A 110 -7.17 0.96 -6.52
C TYR A 110 -7.40 2.27 -5.78
N ILE A 111 -6.40 3.13 -5.77
CA ILE A 111 -6.52 4.51 -5.32
C ILE A 111 -6.68 5.40 -6.55
N LEU A 112 -7.80 6.10 -6.64
CA LEU A 112 -8.01 7.15 -7.62
C LEU A 112 -7.41 8.44 -7.06
N ILE A 113 -6.35 8.95 -7.67
CA ILE A 113 -5.68 10.19 -7.27
C ILE A 113 -6.00 11.26 -8.29
N VAL A 114 -6.66 12.33 -7.84
CA VAL A 114 -6.92 13.53 -8.64
C VAL A 114 -6.11 14.67 -8.06
N TYR A 115 -5.26 15.32 -8.87
CA TYR A 115 -4.38 16.38 -8.41
C TYR A 115 -4.54 17.66 -9.23
N ASP A 116 -4.25 18.78 -8.59
CA ASP A 116 -4.28 20.11 -9.22
C ASP A 116 -2.90 20.77 -9.13
N THR A 117 -2.52 21.43 -10.22
CA THR A 117 -1.25 22.14 -10.36
C THR A 117 -1.44 23.61 -10.65
N THR A 118 -2.68 24.13 -10.59
CA THR A 118 -2.98 25.54 -10.92
C THR A 118 -2.32 26.51 -9.97
N GLN A 119 -2.18 26.12 -8.69
CA GLN A 119 -1.54 26.87 -7.63
C GLN A 119 0.00 26.90 -7.72
N LEU A 120 0.59 26.05 -8.56
CA LEU A 120 2.03 25.94 -8.69
C LEU A 120 2.58 27.02 -9.64
N ASP A 121 3.72 27.60 -9.27
CA ASP A 121 4.49 28.41 -10.20
C ASP A 121 5.00 27.59 -11.40
N LYS A 122 5.45 28.28 -12.44
CA LYS A 122 5.90 27.64 -13.69
C LYS A 122 7.04 26.65 -13.47
N LYS A 123 7.98 26.96 -12.56
CA LYS A 123 9.15 26.12 -12.27
C LYS A 123 8.72 24.83 -11.56
N ASN A 124 7.94 24.94 -10.48
CA ASN A 124 7.47 23.78 -9.72
C ASN A 124 6.53 22.90 -10.55
N ARG A 125 5.66 23.48 -11.36
CA ARG A 125 4.82 22.75 -12.33
C ARG A 125 5.65 21.94 -13.34
N MET A 126 6.72 22.53 -13.88
CA MET A 126 7.62 21.83 -14.78
C MET A 126 8.38 20.69 -14.09
N LEU A 127 8.88 20.92 -12.87
CA LEU A 127 9.60 19.92 -12.08
C LEU A 127 8.68 18.77 -11.69
N LEU A 128 7.47 19.05 -11.20
CA LEU A 128 6.45 18.05 -10.91
C LEU A 128 6.13 17.20 -12.16
N ASN A 129 5.93 17.86 -13.30
CA ASN A 129 5.64 17.14 -14.54
C ASN A 129 6.79 16.19 -14.94
N ARG A 130 8.04 16.62 -14.77
CA ARG A 130 9.22 15.76 -15.00
C ARG A 130 9.29 14.60 -14.00
N ALA A 131 9.02 14.84 -12.73
CA ALA A 131 9.01 13.79 -11.70
C ALA A 131 7.91 12.74 -11.96
N LEU A 132 6.72 13.20 -12.37
CA LEU A 132 5.61 12.31 -12.69
C LEU A 132 5.79 11.56 -14.00
N HIS A 133 6.14 12.28 -15.08
CA HIS A 133 6.14 11.73 -16.44
C HIS A 133 7.51 11.38 -17.00
N GLY A 134 8.57 11.84 -16.33
CA GLY A 134 9.92 11.79 -16.88
C GLY A 134 10.23 12.93 -17.82
N SER A 135 11.42 12.91 -18.39
CA SER A 135 11.87 13.91 -19.33
C SER A 135 12.89 13.35 -20.32
N VAL A 136 12.92 13.95 -21.50
CA VAL A 136 13.97 13.70 -22.49
C VAL A 136 14.77 14.98 -22.63
N SER A 137 16.08 14.90 -22.45
CA SER A 137 17.00 16.00 -22.71
C SER A 137 17.94 15.62 -23.87
N VAL A 138 18.18 16.58 -24.74
CA VAL A 138 19.13 16.42 -25.85
C VAL A 138 20.20 17.50 -25.70
N SER A 139 21.45 17.08 -25.55
CA SER A 139 22.60 17.98 -25.50
C SER A 139 23.55 17.71 -26.67
N LYS A 140 24.19 18.76 -27.18
CA LYS A 140 25.23 18.64 -28.20
C LYS A 140 26.56 19.03 -27.57
N HIS A 141 27.54 18.18 -27.67
CA HIS A 141 28.90 18.46 -27.23
C HIS A 141 29.92 17.96 -28.27
N LYS A 142 30.81 18.84 -28.72
CA LYS A 142 31.87 18.53 -29.73
C LYS A 142 31.32 17.77 -30.95
N GLY A 143 30.20 18.25 -31.52
CA GLY A 143 29.56 17.64 -32.67
C GLY A 143 28.76 16.36 -32.44
N LYS A 144 28.82 15.78 -31.24
CA LYS A 144 28.04 14.60 -30.85
C LYS A 144 26.75 15.00 -30.17
N VAL A 145 25.67 14.25 -30.45
CA VAL A 145 24.36 14.44 -29.84
C VAL A 145 24.18 13.39 -28.74
N TYR A 146 23.90 13.86 -27.53
CA TYR A 146 23.61 13.02 -26.37
C TYR A 146 22.13 13.15 -26.04
N ARG A 147 21.43 12.03 -25.97
CA ARG A 147 20.04 11.94 -25.55
C ARG A 147 19.97 11.25 -24.21
N THR A 148 19.47 11.93 -23.19
CA THR A 148 19.23 11.37 -21.87
C THR A 148 17.73 11.31 -21.63
N GLU A 149 17.22 10.15 -21.28
CA GLU A 149 15.83 9.92 -20.94
C GLU A 149 15.72 9.50 -19.47
N THR A 150 14.84 10.20 -18.73
CA THR A 150 14.49 9.83 -17.35
C THR A 150 13.04 9.38 -17.31
N LYS A 151 12.80 8.23 -16.69
CA LYS A 151 11.44 7.74 -16.50
C LYS A 151 10.81 8.39 -15.28
N GLY A 152 9.58 8.88 -15.42
CA GLY A 152 8.81 9.39 -14.30
C GLY A 152 8.17 8.27 -13.48
N VAL A 153 7.64 8.64 -12.32
CA VAL A 153 7.02 7.68 -11.38
C VAL A 153 5.80 6.98 -11.98
N ILE A 154 5.08 7.63 -12.88
CA ILE A 154 3.89 7.08 -13.57
C ILE A 154 4.26 5.95 -14.54
N ALA A 155 5.51 5.87 -15.00
CA ALA A 155 5.96 4.80 -15.89
C ALA A 155 6.06 3.42 -15.21
N GLN A 156 5.86 3.34 -13.89
CA GLN A 156 5.85 2.08 -13.16
C GLN A 156 4.58 1.28 -13.44
N SER A 157 4.69 -0.06 -13.43
CA SER A 157 3.52 -0.94 -13.48
C SER A 157 2.60 -0.70 -12.27
N GLY A 158 1.30 -0.87 -12.46
CA GLY A 158 0.29 -0.62 -11.41
C GLY A 158 -0.16 0.84 -11.30
N ILE A 159 0.29 1.71 -12.22
CA ILE A 159 -0.17 3.09 -12.32
C ILE A 159 -0.75 3.32 -13.71
N VAL A 160 -2.00 3.74 -13.77
CA VAL A 160 -2.69 4.05 -15.02
C VAL A 160 -3.09 5.53 -15.03
N LYS A 161 -2.64 6.25 -16.01
CA LYS A 161 -3.06 7.64 -16.23
C LYS A 161 -4.42 7.64 -16.93
N LEU A 162 -5.46 8.14 -16.27
CA LEU A 162 -6.80 8.26 -16.84
C LEU A 162 -6.95 9.57 -17.63
N THR A 163 -6.48 10.68 -17.06
CA THR A 163 -6.47 12.01 -17.69
C THR A 163 -5.18 12.77 -17.34
N LYS A 164 -5.10 14.05 -17.70
CA LYS A 164 -3.92 14.89 -17.40
C LYS A 164 -3.60 14.99 -15.91
N ALA A 165 -4.60 14.96 -15.04
CA ALA A 165 -4.48 15.14 -13.60
C ALA A 165 -5.22 14.07 -12.79
N CYS A 166 -5.46 12.88 -13.37
CA CYS A 166 -6.16 11.80 -12.73
C CYS A 166 -5.43 10.48 -12.98
N LEU A 167 -5.07 9.81 -11.89
CA LEU A 167 -4.32 8.57 -11.87
C LEU A 167 -5.12 7.48 -11.17
N LEU A 168 -5.08 6.28 -11.70
CA LEU A 168 -5.55 5.06 -11.05
C LEU A 168 -4.33 4.26 -10.63
N VAL A 169 -4.17 4.03 -9.33
CA VAL A 169 -2.91 3.58 -8.75
C VAL A 169 -3.16 2.35 -7.88
N GLU A 170 -2.37 1.30 -8.04
CA GLU A 170 -2.37 0.21 -7.07
C GLU A 170 -1.95 0.73 -5.69
N PRO A 171 -2.58 0.27 -4.56
CA PRO A 171 -2.32 0.79 -3.22
C PRO A 171 -0.83 0.86 -2.86
N LYS A 172 -0.05 -0.17 -3.20
CA LYS A 172 1.42 -0.23 -2.98
C LYS A 172 2.21 0.91 -3.64
N LYS A 173 1.65 1.51 -4.70
CA LYS A 173 2.31 2.56 -5.49
C LYS A 173 1.82 3.95 -5.16
N ALA A 174 0.73 4.08 -4.41
CA ALA A 174 0.12 5.36 -4.07
C ALA A 174 1.08 6.27 -3.29
N VAL A 175 1.88 5.70 -2.40
CA VAL A 175 2.87 6.45 -1.59
C VAL A 175 3.89 7.16 -2.46
N ALA A 176 4.41 6.52 -3.51
CA ALA A 176 5.37 7.15 -4.41
C ALA A 176 4.76 8.38 -5.12
N ILE A 177 3.47 8.31 -5.50
CA ILE A 177 2.76 9.44 -6.08
C ILE A 177 2.52 10.54 -5.04
N ARG A 178 2.03 10.18 -3.84
CA ARG A 178 1.82 11.13 -2.73
C ARG A 178 3.08 11.91 -2.42
N ASN A 179 4.21 11.22 -2.28
CA ASN A 179 5.50 11.84 -1.96
C ASN A 179 5.90 12.86 -3.03
N VAL A 180 5.73 12.53 -4.32
CA VAL A 180 6.03 13.47 -5.40
C VAL A 180 5.08 14.67 -5.37
N LEU A 181 3.76 14.46 -5.21
CA LEU A 181 2.79 15.55 -5.16
C LEU A 181 3.06 16.49 -3.96
N THR A 182 3.32 15.90 -2.79
CA THR A 182 3.64 16.66 -1.55
C THR A 182 4.95 17.43 -1.67
N MET A 183 6.00 16.81 -2.25
CA MET A 183 7.31 17.47 -2.46
C MET A 183 7.19 18.76 -3.27
N PHE A 184 6.28 18.81 -4.24
CA PHE A 184 6.06 19.98 -5.06
C PHE A 184 4.86 20.82 -4.64
N HIS A 185 4.27 20.54 -3.47
CA HIS A 185 3.12 21.27 -2.92
C HIS A 185 1.88 21.28 -3.84
N ALA A 186 1.71 20.24 -4.65
CA ALA A 186 0.49 20.06 -5.43
C ALA A 186 -0.67 19.64 -4.52
N THR A 187 -1.85 20.21 -4.73
CA THR A 187 -3.06 19.76 -4.03
C THR A 187 -3.58 18.49 -4.69
N PHE A 188 -4.06 17.56 -3.89
CA PHE A 188 -4.67 16.32 -4.40
C PHE A 188 -5.73 15.78 -3.46
N ARG A 189 -6.60 14.95 -4.02
CA ARG A 189 -7.59 14.15 -3.29
C ARG A 189 -7.51 12.70 -3.76
N GLU A 190 -7.95 11.80 -2.89
CA GLU A 190 -7.87 10.37 -3.13
C GLU A 190 -9.21 9.71 -2.81
N GLU A 191 -9.55 8.70 -3.58
CA GLU A 191 -10.72 7.85 -3.35
C GLU A 191 -10.33 6.38 -3.57
N LEU A 192 -10.80 5.51 -2.67
CA LEU A 192 -10.67 4.07 -2.85
C LEU A 192 -11.74 3.58 -3.82
N ILE A 193 -11.32 2.89 -4.86
CA ILE A 193 -12.24 2.27 -5.81
C ILE A 193 -11.91 0.79 -6.01
N TRP A 194 -12.90 0.01 -6.40
CA TRP A 194 -12.76 -1.40 -6.71
C TRP A 194 -12.99 -1.64 -8.20
N LYS A 195 -12.03 -2.28 -8.88
CA LYS A 195 -12.06 -2.55 -10.32
C LYS A 195 -11.77 -4.01 -10.64
#